data_e1691cba869473722c34033a0372d503
#
_entry.id   e1691cba869473722c34033a0372d503
#
_cell.length_a   1.000
_cell.length_b   1.000
_cell.length_c   1.000
_cell.angle_alpha   90.00
_cell.angle_beta   90.00
_cell.angle_gamma   90.00
#
_symmetry.space_group_name_H-M   'P 1'
#
loop_
_entity.id
_entity.type
_entity.pdbx_description
1 polymer ?
#
loop_
_entity_poly.entity_id
_entity_poly.type
_entity_poly.pdbx_seq_one_letter_code
_entity_poly.pdbx_strand_id
1 'polypeptide(L)'
;MLIVRTDKPTYSRGETVRITLTWNNDSEVPHEVTFTSAQRFDVAVERDEQIVWQWSAGKFFAQVLTTLVIEPGDSRVFKTEWDQKGFDHQLVPPGTYVLRAWIKGTHDEGGTLVELT
;
A
#
# COMPACT_ATOMS: atom_id res chain seq x y z
N MET A 1 -13.17 -3.36 -1.54
CA MET A 1 -12.54 -2.41 -2.51
C MET A 1 -11.43 -1.65 -1.82
N LEU A 2 -10.28 -1.56 -2.45
CA LEU A 2 -9.13 -0.82 -1.94
C LEU A 2 -8.82 0.37 -2.85
N ILE A 3 -8.79 1.56 -2.24
CA ILE A 3 -8.43 2.80 -2.94
C ILE A 3 -7.07 3.25 -2.46
N VAL A 4 -6.15 3.49 -3.39
CA VAL A 4 -4.78 3.94 -3.10
C VAL A 4 -4.64 5.39 -3.56
N ARG A 5 -4.20 6.25 -2.66
CA ARG A 5 -4.00 7.68 -2.96
C ARG A 5 -2.68 8.18 -2.40
N THR A 6 -2.14 9.17 -3.08
CA THR A 6 -1.00 9.95 -2.59
C THR A 6 -1.45 11.39 -2.35
N ASP A 7 -0.74 12.11 -1.49
CA ASP A 7 -1.09 13.50 -1.17
C ASP A 7 -0.81 14.46 -2.33
N LYS A 8 0.01 14.05 -3.29
CA LYS A 8 0.32 14.81 -4.51
C LYS A 8 0.42 13.87 -5.71
N PRO A 9 0.17 14.34 -6.94
CA PRO A 9 0.43 13.55 -8.14
C PRO A 9 1.91 13.55 -8.55
N THR A 10 2.65 14.58 -8.16
CA THR A 10 4.05 14.82 -8.55
C THR A 10 4.86 15.22 -7.34
N TYR A 11 6.07 14.66 -7.24
CA TYR A 11 6.98 14.93 -6.12
C TYR A 11 8.35 15.35 -6.65
N SER A 12 8.97 16.29 -5.92
CA SER A 12 10.36 16.67 -6.16
C SER A 12 11.29 15.59 -5.60
N ARG A 13 12.52 15.56 -6.10
CA ARG A 13 13.53 14.58 -5.67
C ARG A 13 13.73 14.62 -4.16
N GLY A 14 13.60 13.48 -3.52
CA GLY A 14 13.80 13.32 -2.08
C GLY A 14 12.60 13.69 -1.22
N GLU A 15 11.50 14.20 -1.80
CA GLU A 15 10.27 14.42 -1.05
C GLU A 15 9.68 13.09 -0.57
N THR A 16 9.07 13.11 0.60
CA THR A 16 8.32 11.95 1.09
C THR A 16 7.01 11.80 0.33
N VAL A 17 6.80 10.62 -0.23
CA VAL A 17 5.53 10.25 -0.86
C VAL A 17 4.60 9.69 0.22
N ARG A 18 3.54 10.43 0.55
CA ARG A 18 2.57 10.03 1.57
C ARG A 18 1.45 9.24 0.93
N ILE A 19 1.22 8.03 1.43
CA ILE A 19 0.32 7.04 0.84
C ILE A 19 -0.82 6.76 1.80
N THR A 20 -2.05 6.82 1.29
CA THR A 20 -3.24 6.47 2.04
C THR A 20 -3.97 5.34 1.35
N LEU A 21 -4.26 4.28 2.10
CA LEU A 21 -5.04 3.13 1.66
C LEU A 21 -6.40 3.21 2.35
N THR A 22 -7.47 3.21 1.57
CA THR A 22 -8.83 3.15 2.11
C THR A 22 -9.46 1.85 1.65
N TRP A 23 -9.76 0.98 2.63
CA TRP A 23 -10.33 -0.33 2.38
C TRP A 23 -11.81 -0.30 2.79
N ASN A 24 -12.68 -0.39 1.79
CA ASN A 24 -14.13 -0.27 1.96
C ASN A 24 -14.82 -1.62 1.79
N ASN A 25 -15.82 -1.86 2.62
CA ASN A 25 -16.80 -2.90 2.31
C ASN A 25 -17.95 -2.26 1.53
N ASP A 26 -17.92 -2.40 0.22
CA ASP A 26 -18.93 -1.87 -0.71
C ASP A 26 -20.02 -2.89 -1.02
N SER A 27 -20.04 -4.02 -0.33
CA SER A 27 -21.07 -5.06 -0.46
C SER A 27 -22.21 -4.85 0.54
N GLU A 28 -23.23 -5.68 0.42
CA GLU A 28 -24.39 -5.63 1.31
C GLU A 28 -24.29 -6.56 2.52
N VAL A 29 -23.17 -7.30 2.62
CA VAL A 29 -22.93 -8.26 3.71
C VAL A 29 -21.64 -7.93 4.44
N PRO A 30 -21.52 -8.32 5.74
CA PRO A 30 -20.26 -8.17 6.46
C PRO A 30 -19.11 -8.91 5.77
N HIS A 31 -17.94 -8.32 5.81
CA HIS A 31 -16.73 -8.90 5.25
C HIS A 31 -15.79 -9.31 6.38
N GLU A 32 -15.64 -10.61 6.57
CA GLU A 32 -14.76 -11.16 7.60
C GLU A 32 -13.43 -11.56 7.00
N VAL A 33 -12.34 -11.06 7.57
CA VAL A 33 -10.98 -11.34 7.09
C VAL A 33 -10.12 -11.82 8.25
N THR A 34 -9.43 -12.94 8.04
CA THR A 34 -8.49 -13.48 9.02
C THR A 34 -7.06 -13.20 8.57
N PHE A 35 -6.30 -12.55 9.44
CA PHE A 35 -4.89 -12.27 9.23
C PHE A 35 -4.05 -13.27 10.01
N THR A 36 -3.02 -13.82 9.37
CA THR A 36 -2.12 -14.82 9.98
C THR A 36 -0.90 -14.18 10.64
N SER A 37 -0.75 -12.86 10.51
CA SER A 37 0.30 -12.09 11.18
C SER A 37 -0.22 -10.69 11.50
N ALA A 38 0.60 -9.89 12.16
CA ALA A 38 0.26 -8.50 12.44
C ALA A 38 0.25 -7.61 11.18
N GLN A 39 0.77 -8.10 10.05
CA GLN A 39 0.75 -7.37 8.79
C GLN A 39 -0.66 -7.33 8.21
N ARG A 40 -1.19 -6.14 7.95
CA ARG A 40 -2.52 -5.92 7.38
C ARG A 40 -2.49 -5.69 5.88
N PHE A 41 -1.45 -5.02 5.41
CA PHE A 41 -1.33 -4.58 4.01
C PHE A 41 0.11 -4.65 3.55
N ASP A 42 0.29 -4.47 2.26
CA ASP A 42 1.60 -4.24 1.67
C ASP A 42 1.49 -3.20 0.56
N VAL A 43 2.61 -2.58 0.24
CA VAL A 43 2.74 -1.58 -0.82
C VAL A 43 3.99 -1.91 -1.62
N ALA A 44 3.88 -1.84 -2.94
CA ALA A 44 5.01 -1.99 -3.84
C ALA A 44 5.05 -0.82 -4.81
N VAL A 45 6.24 -0.35 -5.13
CA VAL A 45 6.47 0.66 -6.15
C VAL A 45 7.19 -0.02 -7.31
N GLU A 46 6.63 0.13 -8.51
CA GLU A 46 7.10 -0.53 -9.71
C GLU A 46 7.44 0.46 -10.82
N ARG A 47 8.44 0.11 -11.61
CA ARG A 47 8.78 0.79 -12.86
C ARG A 47 9.20 -0.28 -13.88
N ASP A 48 8.67 -0.18 -15.12
CA ASP A 48 8.98 -1.12 -16.19
C ASP A 48 8.78 -2.58 -15.76
N GLU A 49 7.67 -2.84 -15.05
CA GLU A 49 7.26 -4.15 -14.55
C GLU A 49 8.21 -4.75 -13.49
N GLN A 50 9.11 -3.93 -12.93
CA GLN A 50 10.01 -4.35 -11.87
C GLN A 50 9.69 -3.63 -10.57
N ILE A 51 9.65 -4.37 -9.46
CA ILE A 51 9.48 -3.78 -8.14
C ILE A 51 10.79 -3.13 -7.73
N VAL A 52 10.75 -1.81 -7.46
CA VAL A 52 11.92 -1.06 -7.01
C VAL A 52 11.94 -0.88 -5.50
N TRP A 53 10.77 -0.99 -4.85
CA TRP A 53 10.63 -0.89 -3.40
C TRP A 53 9.37 -1.61 -2.95
N GLN A 54 9.42 -2.21 -1.76
CA GLN A 54 8.28 -2.84 -1.12
C GLN A 54 8.29 -2.51 0.36
N TRP A 55 7.14 -2.07 0.86
CA TRP A 55 7.00 -1.58 2.23
C TRP A 55 7.38 -2.64 3.27
N SER A 56 7.01 -3.90 3.07
CA SER A 56 7.28 -4.98 4.02
C SER A 56 8.72 -5.46 4.01
N ALA A 57 9.52 -5.08 3.02
CA ALA A 57 10.90 -5.53 2.92
C ALA A 57 11.71 -5.07 4.13
N GLY A 58 12.37 -6.01 4.79
CA GLY A 58 13.18 -5.73 5.98
C GLY A 58 12.37 -5.54 7.27
N LYS A 59 11.04 -5.70 7.23
CA LYS A 59 10.19 -5.61 8.41
C LYS A 59 9.85 -6.99 8.96
N PHE A 60 9.67 -7.05 10.27
CA PHE A 60 9.21 -8.24 10.97
C PHE A 60 7.84 -7.99 11.54
N PHE A 61 6.95 -8.96 11.38
CA PHE A 61 5.59 -8.90 11.90
C PHE A 61 5.33 -10.05 12.84
N ALA A 62 4.68 -9.76 13.97
CA ALA A 62 4.32 -10.78 14.94
C ALA A 62 3.40 -11.84 14.30
N GLN A 63 3.62 -13.10 14.64
CA GLN A 63 2.80 -14.23 14.20
C GLN A 63 1.55 -14.30 15.08
N VAL A 64 0.56 -13.48 14.77
CA VAL A 64 -0.69 -13.35 15.53
C VAL A 64 -1.85 -13.58 14.61
N LEU A 65 -2.73 -14.52 14.99
CA LEU A 65 -3.96 -14.79 14.26
C LEU A 65 -5.05 -13.84 14.76
N THR A 66 -5.57 -12.99 13.87
CA THR A 66 -6.65 -12.05 14.21
C THR A 66 -7.72 -12.07 13.13
N THR A 67 -8.96 -11.84 13.54
CA THR A 67 -10.09 -11.72 12.63
C THR A 67 -10.65 -10.31 12.72
N LEU A 68 -10.90 -9.69 11.56
CA LEU A 68 -11.49 -8.38 11.44
C LEU A 68 -12.78 -8.50 10.65
N VAL A 69 -13.85 -7.89 11.17
CA VAL A 69 -15.13 -7.81 10.47
C VAL A 69 -15.37 -6.38 10.06
N ILE A 70 -15.61 -6.18 8.76
CA ILE A 70 -15.96 -4.87 8.22
C ILE A 70 -17.42 -4.93 7.78
N GLU A 71 -18.24 -4.13 8.46
CA GLU A 71 -19.66 -4.05 8.15
C GLU A 71 -19.90 -3.36 6.80
N PRO A 72 -21.04 -3.61 6.15
CA PRO A 72 -21.40 -2.90 4.91
C PRO A 72 -21.32 -1.39 5.09
N GLY A 73 -20.65 -0.72 4.16
CA GLY A 73 -20.47 0.74 4.19
C GLY A 73 -19.33 1.23 5.07
N ASP A 74 -18.74 0.38 5.90
CA ASP A 74 -17.61 0.75 6.74
C ASP A 74 -16.30 0.64 5.97
N SER A 75 -15.27 1.31 6.51
CA SER A 75 -13.95 1.29 5.92
C SER A 75 -12.87 1.29 7.00
N ARG A 76 -11.66 0.90 6.56
CA ARG A 76 -10.44 1.00 7.34
C ARG A 76 -9.43 1.81 6.53
N VAL A 77 -8.67 2.65 7.21
CA VAL A 77 -7.69 3.53 6.57
C VAL A 77 -6.30 3.16 7.11
N PHE A 78 -5.36 2.94 6.20
CA PHE A 78 -3.96 2.72 6.52
C PHE A 78 -3.13 3.80 5.86
N LYS A 79 -2.11 4.27 6.57
CA LYS A 79 -1.22 5.32 6.07
C LYS A 79 0.22 4.84 6.16
N THR A 80 0.98 5.14 5.13
CA THR A 80 2.41 4.89 5.11
C THR A 80 3.11 5.91 4.23
N GLU A 81 4.41 5.77 4.05
CA GLU A 81 5.17 6.70 3.23
C GLU A 81 6.35 6.01 2.58
N TRP A 82 6.81 6.58 1.47
CA TRP A 82 7.96 6.13 0.72
C TRP A 82 8.93 7.29 0.56
N ASP A 83 10.21 7.04 0.83
CA ASP A 83 11.27 8.04 0.78
C ASP A 83 11.94 8.18 -0.60
N GLN A 84 11.33 7.60 -1.64
CA GLN A 84 11.84 7.56 -3.01
C GLN A 84 13.13 6.75 -3.16
N LYS A 85 13.43 5.85 -2.21
CA LYS A 85 14.60 5.00 -2.29
C LYS A 85 14.20 3.58 -2.67
N GLY A 86 15.06 2.93 -3.46
CA GLY A 86 14.90 1.53 -3.80
C GLY A 86 15.46 0.60 -2.73
N PHE A 87 15.54 -0.70 -3.07
CA PHE A 87 16.08 -1.71 -2.15
C PHE A 87 17.56 -1.46 -1.78
N ASP A 88 18.27 -0.76 -2.63
CA ASP A 88 19.68 -0.39 -2.40
C ASP A 88 19.86 0.85 -1.51
N HIS A 89 18.76 1.41 -1.00
CA HIS A 89 18.73 2.63 -0.19
C HIS A 89 19.23 3.88 -0.94
N GLN A 90 19.19 3.84 -2.27
CA GLN A 90 19.52 4.97 -3.13
C GLN A 90 18.25 5.55 -3.74
N LEU A 91 18.24 6.87 -3.96
CA LEU A 91 17.10 7.51 -4.62
C LEU A 91 16.91 6.92 -6.02
N VAL A 92 15.65 6.59 -6.33
CA VAL A 92 15.30 6.09 -7.66
C VAL A 92 15.35 7.22 -8.69
N PRO A 93 15.58 6.93 -9.98
CA PRO A 93 15.59 7.95 -11.03
C PRO A 93 14.24 8.67 -11.16
N PRO A 94 14.22 9.91 -11.64
CA PRO A 94 12.96 10.58 -11.99
C PRO A 94 12.17 9.79 -13.02
N GLY A 95 10.86 9.94 -12.99
CA GLY A 95 9.96 9.29 -13.94
C GLY A 95 8.64 8.94 -13.31
N THR A 96 7.83 8.20 -14.06
CA THR A 96 6.51 7.74 -13.61
C THR A 96 6.64 6.34 -13.01
N TYR A 97 6.08 6.17 -11.82
CA TYR A 97 6.08 4.90 -11.08
C TYR A 97 4.65 4.45 -10.83
N VAL A 98 4.45 3.14 -10.80
CA VAL A 98 3.20 2.53 -10.39
C VAL A 98 3.31 2.17 -8.92
N LEU A 99 2.37 2.67 -8.14
CA LEU A 99 2.27 2.36 -6.72
C LEU A 99 1.09 1.41 -6.55
N ARG A 100 1.36 0.20 -6.08
CA ARG A 100 0.37 -0.85 -5.88
C ARG A 100 0.27 -1.20 -4.42
N ALA A 101 -0.95 -1.52 -3.97
CA ALA A 101 -1.17 -1.93 -2.60
C ALA A 101 -2.20 -3.05 -2.56
N TRP A 102 -2.15 -3.86 -1.53
CA TRP A 102 -3.12 -4.94 -1.31
C TRP A 102 -3.30 -5.20 0.18
N ILE A 103 -4.44 -5.79 0.50
CA ILE A 103 -4.76 -6.22 1.85
C ILE A 103 -4.40 -7.70 1.97
N LYS A 104 -3.61 -8.04 2.97
CA LYS A 104 -3.14 -9.41 3.20
C LYS A 104 -4.32 -10.34 3.43
N GLY A 105 -4.25 -11.54 2.86
CA GLY A 105 -5.28 -12.54 3.02
C GLY A 105 -6.57 -12.29 2.23
N THR A 106 -6.56 -11.29 1.34
CA THR A 106 -7.69 -10.98 0.46
C THR A 106 -7.26 -10.85 -0.98
N HIS A 107 -8.22 -10.67 -1.87
CA HIS A 107 -7.98 -10.31 -3.27
C HIS A 107 -8.13 -8.79 -3.51
N ASP A 108 -8.32 -8.02 -2.43
CA ASP A 108 -8.47 -6.57 -2.55
C ASP A 108 -7.12 -5.91 -2.82
N GLU A 109 -7.03 -5.25 -3.95
CA GLU A 109 -5.83 -4.52 -4.37
C GLU A 109 -6.23 -3.23 -5.07
N GLY A 110 -5.29 -2.30 -5.15
CA GLY A 110 -5.48 -1.05 -5.85
C GLY A 110 -4.15 -0.46 -6.24
N GLY A 111 -4.19 0.63 -6.99
CA GLY A 111 -2.97 1.29 -7.42
C GLY A 111 -3.21 2.70 -7.90
N THR A 112 -2.12 3.43 -8.03
CA THR A 112 -2.11 4.78 -8.58
C THR A 112 -0.76 5.05 -9.22
N LEU A 113 -0.70 6.08 -10.05
CA LEU A 113 0.56 6.54 -10.62
C LEU A 113 1.10 7.69 -9.80
N VAL A 114 2.42 7.75 -9.69
CA VAL A 114 3.12 8.87 -9.06
C VAL A 114 4.28 9.28 -9.95
N GLU A 115 4.45 10.59 -10.11
CA GLU A 115 5.54 11.13 -10.93
C GLU A 115 6.60 11.76 -10.03
N LEU A 116 7.84 11.36 -10.27
CA LEU A 116 9.01 11.91 -9.58
C LEU A 116 9.81 12.78 -10.55
N THR A 117 10.07 13.99 -10.15
CA THR A 117 10.82 14.94 -10.98
C THR A 117 12.28 15.10 -10.53
#